data_f8de4bb9c98cf8f797ae7f6383a56a17
#
_entry.id   f8de4bb9c98cf8f797ae7f6383a56a17
#
_cell.length_a   1.000
_cell.length_b   1.000
_cell.length_c   1.000
_cell.angle_alpha   90.00
_cell.angle_beta   90.00
_cell.angle_gamma   90.00
#
_symmetry.space_group_name_H-M   'P 1'
#
loop_
_entity.id
_entity.type
_entity.pdbx_description
1 polymer ?
#
loop_
_entity_poly.entity_id
_entity_poly.type
_entity_poly.pdbx_seq_one_letter_code
_entity_poly.pdbx_strand_id
1 'polypeptide(L)'
;MNRQFPRLEVDAGRIRSNAQQIAARCRARGIAVCGVIKGVNGLPEIVRTYKEAGIAELGTSRIEQIVRCREAGIEGPYLLIRIPGLSELPDVVRRCDCSLQSER
;
A
#
# COMPACT_ATOMS: atom_id res chain seq x y z
N MET A 1 18.72 -30.68 -11.44
CA MET A 1 18.63 -30.87 -9.99
C MET A 1 17.54 -29.98 -9.43
N ASN A 2 16.52 -30.56 -8.84
CA ASN A 2 15.40 -29.79 -8.30
C ASN A 2 15.74 -29.35 -6.89
N ARG A 3 16.06 -28.08 -6.73
CA ARG A 3 16.16 -27.50 -5.40
C ARG A 3 14.80 -26.96 -5.00
N GLN A 4 14.31 -27.46 -3.86
CA GLN A 4 13.10 -26.90 -3.27
C GLN A 4 13.50 -25.81 -2.27
N PHE A 5 13.14 -24.58 -2.59
CA PHE A 5 13.30 -23.46 -1.69
C PHE A 5 11.93 -23.10 -1.11
N PRO A 6 11.88 -22.61 0.14
CA PRO A 6 10.67 -21.98 0.62
C PRO A 6 10.25 -20.88 -0.35
N ARG A 7 8.98 -20.88 -0.74
CA ARG A 7 8.45 -19.85 -1.64
C ARG A 7 7.07 -19.39 -1.15
N LEU A 8 6.80 -18.14 -1.40
CA LEU A 8 5.50 -17.55 -1.17
C LEU A 8 4.77 -17.47 -2.51
N GLU A 9 3.63 -18.13 -2.59
CA GLU A 9 2.76 -17.99 -3.75
C GLU A 9 1.68 -16.97 -3.45
N VAL A 10 1.50 -16.02 -4.36
CA VAL A 10 0.50 -14.97 -4.24
C VAL A 10 -0.51 -15.12 -5.37
N ASP A 11 -1.77 -15.29 -5.00
CA ASP A 11 -2.87 -15.35 -5.95
C ASP A 11 -3.50 -13.96 -6.08
N ALA A 12 -3.14 -13.24 -7.13
CA ALA A 12 -3.62 -11.90 -7.37
C ALA A 12 -5.14 -11.83 -7.55
N GLY A 13 -5.74 -12.87 -8.13
CA GLY A 13 -7.18 -12.95 -8.30
C GLY A 13 -7.93 -13.01 -6.98
N ARG A 14 -7.42 -13.77 -6.02
CA ARG A 14 -8.00 -13.86 -4.69
C ARG A 14 -7.83 -12.56 -3.91
N ILE A 15 -6.67 -11.95 -3.99
CA ILE A 15 -6.43 -10.63 -3.38
C ILE A 15 -7.41 -9.60 -3.94
N ARG A 16 -7.55 -9.56 -5.27
CA ARG A 16 -8.49 -8.63 -5.92
C ARG A 16 -9.91 -8.86 -5.46
N SER A 17 -10.37 -10.10 -5.45
CA SER A 17 -11.72 -10.46 -5.03
C SER A 17 -11.99 -10.05 -3.58
N ASN A 18 -11.06 -10.35 -2.67
CA ASN A 18 -11.18 -9.98 -1.25
C ASN A 18 -11.21 -8.45 -1.08
N ALA A 19 -10.32 -7.75 -1.75
CA ALA A 19 -10.25 -6.30 -1.70
C ALA A 19 -11.52 -5.65 -2.27
N GLN A 20 -12.06 -6.19 -3.36
CA GLN A 20 -13.31 -5.71 -3.95
C GLN A 20 -14.48 -5.84 -2.97
N GLN A 21 -14.58 -6.96 -2.26
CA GLN A 21 -15.64 -7.18 -1.29
C GLN A 21 -15.55 -6.20 -0.13
N ILE A 22 -14.35 -6.01 0.41
CA ILE A 22 -14.12 -5.08 1.52
C ILE A 22 -14.42 -3.65 1.08
N ALA A 23 -13.90 -3.24 -0.06
CA ALA A 23 -14.11 -1.90 -0.60
C ALA A 23 -15.60 -1.62 -0.85
N ALA A 24 -16.33 -2.59 -1.40
CA ALA A 24 -17.75 -2.44 -1.67
C ALA A 24 -18.56 -2.31 -0.38
N ARG A 25 -18.30 -3.14 0.61
CA ARG A 25 -18.99 -3.08 1.91
C ARG A 25 -18.75 -1.77 2.63
N CYS A 26 -17.52 -1.29 2.62
CA CYS A 26 -17.17 -0.03 3.26
C CYS A 26 -17.79 1.16 2.51
N ARG A 27 -17.74 1.13 1.18
CA ARG A 27 -18.32 2.20 0.35
C ARG A 27 -19.83 2.32 0.60
N ALA A 28 -20.53 1.20 0.74
CA ALA A 28 -21.95 1.20 1.03
C ALA A 28 -22.30 1.91 2.35
N ARG A 29 -21.32 2.04 3.24
CA ARG A 29 -21.45 2.72 4.53
C ARG A 29 -20.74 4.07 4.58
N GLY A 30 -20.28 4.59 3.45
CA GLY A 30 -19.56 5.86 3.39
C GLY A 30 -18.15 5.82 4.00
N ILE A 31 -17.54 4.64 4.09
CA ILE A 31 -16.20 4.46 4.66
C ILE A 31 -15.19 4.26 3.53
N ALA A 32 -14.16 5.12 3.51
CA ALA A 32 -13.02 4.94 2.63
C ALA A 32 -12.04 3.94 3.23
N VAL A 33 -11.44 3.10 2.39
CA VAL A 33 -10.50 2.07 2.83
C VAL A 33 -9.09 2.46 2.44
N CYS A 34 -8.17 2.40 3.41
CA CYS A 34 -6.74 2.49 3.15
C CYS A 34 -6.16 1.08 3.11
N GLY A 35 -5.65 0.66 1.96
CA GLY A 35 -5.02 -0.64 1.79
C GLY A 35 -3.57 -0.61 2.28
N VAL A 36 -3.27 -1.36 3.33
CA VAL A 36 -1.92 -1.43 3.89
C VAL A 36 -1.09 -2.41 3.08
N ILE A 37 0.04 -1.94 2.56
CA ILE A 37 0.89 -2.71 1.63
C ILE A 37 2.21 -3.18 2.25
N LYS A 38 2.46 -2.87 3.52
CA LYS A 38 3.71 -3.26 4.17
C LYS A 38 3.87 -4.78 4.32
N GLY A 39 2.76 -5.49 4.54
CA GLY A 39 2.77 -6.94 4.71
C GLY A 39 3.16 -7.69 3.44
N VAL A 40 3.02 -7.07 2.28
CA VAL A 40 3.42 -7.62 0.98
C VAL A 40 4.65 -6.88 0.43
N ASN A 41 5.40 -6.23 1.31
CA ASN A 41 6.63 -5.50 0.97
C ASN A 41 6.44 -4.43 -0.13
N GLY A 42 5.23 -3.90 -0.26
CA GLY A 42 4.95 -2.87 -1.26
C GLY A 42 5.23 -3.30 -2.70
N LEU A 43 5.14 -4.59 -3.01
CA LEU A 43 5.42 -5.08 -4.35
C LEU A 43 4.42 -4.48 -5.35
N PRO A 44 4.89 -3.76 -6.38
CA PRO A 44 4.00 -3.02 -7.28
C PRO A 44 2.90 -3.87 -7.92
N GLU A 45 3.19 -5.11 -8.27
CA GLU A 45 2.18 -6.02 -8.87
C GLU A 45 1.00 -6.24 -7.93
N ILE A 46 1.27 -6.42 -6.64
CA ILE A 46 0.22 -6.64 -5.63
C ILE A 46 -0.50 -5.32 -5.33
N VAL A 47 0.25 -4.24 -5.21
CA VAL A 47 -0.32 -2.91 -4.96
C VAL A 47 -1.26 -2.50 -6.09
N ARG A 48 -0.88 -2.77 -7.33
CA ARG A 48 -1.73 -2.49 -8.49
C ARG A 48 -3.05 -3.25 -8.38
N THR A 49 -3.01 -4.47 -7.89
CA THR A 49 -4.21 -5.27 -7.64
C THR A 49 -5.16 -4.60 -6.65
N TYR A 50 -4.63 -3.99 -5.59
CA TYR A 50 -5.43 -3.22 -4.63
C TYR A 50 -6.14 -2.04 -5.33
N LYS A 51 -5.42 -1.31 -6.15
CA LYS A 51 -6.00 -0.16 -6.88
C LYS A 51 -7.08 -0.61 -7.86
N GLU A 52 -6.85 -1.68 -8.59
CA GLU A 52 -7.82 -2.26 -9.51
C GLU A 52 -9.09 -2.73 -8.79
N ALA A 53 -8.95 -3.17 -7.55
CA ALA A 53 -10.07 -3.61 -6.72
C ALA A 53 -10.92 -2.46 -6.15
N GLY A 54 -10.49 -1.21 -6.31
CA GLY A 54 -11.21 -0.05 -5.82
C GLY A 54 -10.78 0.44 -4.45
N ILE A 55 -9.60 0.02 -3.97
CA ILE A 55 -9.03 0.57 -2.74
C ILE A 55 -8.59 2.01 -3.00
N ALA A 56 -9.14 2.95 -2.23
CA ALA A 56 -8.96 4.38 -2.48
C ALA A 56 -7.57 4.88 -2.13
N GLU A 57 -7.03 4.45 -0.99
CA GLU A 57 -5.75 4.90 -0.49
C GLU A 57 -4.82 3.72 -0.22
N LEU A 58 -3.53 4.01 -0.23
CA LEU A 58 -2.49 3.02 0.06
C LEU A 58 -1.67 3.48 1.25
N GLY A 59 -1.39 2.57 2.18
CA GLY A 59 -0.65 2.89 3.38
C GLY A 59 0.53 1.96 3.61
N THR A 60 1.64 2.51 4.05
CA THR A 60 2.80 1.72 4.42
C THR A 60 3.63 2.45 5.46
N SER A 61 4.48 1.69 6.14
CA SER A 61 5.42 2.25 7.11
C SER A 61 6.78 2.61 6.51
N ARG A 62 6.99 2.37 5.21
CA ARG A 62 8.29 2.58 4.56
C ARG A 62 8.16 3.44 3.32
N ILE A 63 8.88 4.57 3.33
CA ILE A 63 8.88 5.51 2.21
C ILE A 63 9.41 4.87 0.93
N GLU A 64 10.40 3.98 1.05
CA GLU A 64 10.98 3.28 -0.10
C GLU A 64 9.93 2.50 -0.88
N GLN A 65 8.92 1.96 -0.20
CA GLN A 65 7.83 1.25 -0.85
C GLN A 65 6.94 2.21 -1.63
N ILE A 66 6.69 3.41 -1.09
CA ILE A 66 5.93 4.46 -1.77
C ILE A 66 6.67 4.91 -3.04
N VAL A 67 7.96 5.17 -2.93
CA VAL A 67 8.79 5.59 -4.06
C VAL A 67 8.74 4.54 -5.17
N ARG A 68 8.92 3.27 -4.81
CA ARG A 68 8.88 2.18 -5.78
C ARG A 68 7.54 2.08 -6.50
N CYS A 69 6.45 2.22 -5.77
CA CYS A 69 5.11 2.18 -6.37
C CYS A 69 4.87 3.38 -7.29
N ARG A 70 5.31 4.57 -6.91
CA ARG A 70 5.20 5.75 -7.76
C ARG A 70 6.03 5.61 -9.03
N GLU A 71 7.23 5.08 -8.92
CA GLU A 71 8.09 4.80 -10.08
C GLU A 71 7.46 3.76 -11.01
N ALA A 72 6.67 2.84 -10.47
CA ALA A 72 5.92 1.86 -11.26
C ALA A 72 4.62 2.43 -11.85
N GLY A 73 4.36 3.72 -11.68
CA GLY A 73 3.18 4.39 -12.24
C GLY A 73 1.91 4.19 -11.44
N ILE A 74 2.01 3.73 -10.20
CA ILE A 74 0.85 3.54 -9.34
C ILE A 74 0.58 4.82 -8.55
N GLU A 75 -0.55 5.45 -8.82
CA GLU A 75 -0.94 6.69 -8.15
C GLU A 75 -1.50 6.41 -6.74
N GLY A 76 -1.30 7.38 -5.85
CA GLY A 76 -1.83 7.33 -4.50
C GLY A 76 -3.33 7.59 -4.41
N PRO A 77 -3.79 8.23 -3.33
CA PRO A 77 -2.97 8.81 -2.26
C PRO A 77 -2.18 7.79 -1.44
N TYR A 78 -1.03 8.21 -0.93
CA TYR A 78 -0.18 7.39 -0.08
C TYR A 78 -0.11 7.96 1.33
N LEU A 79 -0.38 7.10 2.31
CA LEU A 79 -0.32 7.41 3.73
C LEU A 79 0.88 6.72 4.36
N LEU A 80 1.75 7.49 5.00
CA LEU A 80 2.81 6.93 5.83
C LEU A 80 2.25 6.66 7.23
N ILE A 81 2.18 5.39 7.60
CA ILE A 81 1.56 4.96 8.87
C ILE A 81 2.56 4.71 10.00
N ARG A 82 3.75 5.27 9.86
CA ARG A 82 4.80 5.28 10.88
C ARG A 82 5.26 6.73 11.08
N ILE A 83 5.57 7.08 12.32
CA ILE A 83 6.17 8.38 12.60
C ILE A 83 7.55 8.41 11.94
N PRO A 84 7.81 9.35 11.01
CA PRO A 84 9.10 9.41 10.32
C PRO A 84 10.19 9.96 11.21
N GLY A 85 11.43 9.55 10.95
CA GLY A 85 12.60 10.20 11.52
C GLY A 85 12.82 11.58 10.88
N LEU A 86 13.54 12.45 11.58
CA LEU A 86 13.79 13.81 11.10
C LEU A 86 14.48 13.83 9.72
N SER A 87 15.39 12.90 9.48
CA SER A 87 16.09 12.81 8.20
C SER A 87 15.19 12.39 7.03
N GLU A 88 14.04 11.79 7.31
CA GLU A 88 13.08 11.36 6.30
C GLU A 88 12.08 12.45 5.91
N LEU A 89 11.97 13.53 6.69
CA LEU A 89 10.95 14.55 6.48
C LEU A 89 10.91 15.14 5.07
N PRO A 90 12.03 15.43 4.40
CA PRO A 90 11.97 15.92 3.02
C PRO A 90 11.29 14.94 2.07
N ASP A 91 11.56 13.65 2.23
CA ASP A 91 10.93 12.62 1.41
C ASP A 91 9.46 12.43 1.75
N VAL A 92 9.10 12.55 3.03
CA VAL A 92 7.69 12.52 3.46
C VAL A 92 6.90 13.62 2.76
N VAL A 93 7.42 14.84 2.76
CA VAL A 93 6.75 15.98 2.12
C VAL A 93 6.61 15.79 0.61
N ARG A 94 7.62 15.20 -0.04
CA ARG A 94 7.61 15.02 -1.50
C ARG A 94 6.77 13.83 -1.96
N ARG A 95 6.75 12.74 -1.17
CA ARG A 95 6.27 11.43 -1.65
C ARG A 95 4.96 11.01 -1.02
N CYS A 96 4.67 11.46 0.19
CA CYS A 96 3.48 11.07 0.92
C CYS A 96 2.39 12.13 0.79
N ASP A 97 1.16 11.69 0.71
CA ASP A 97 0.00 12.59 0.71
C ASP A 97 -0.49 12.86 2.13
N CYS A 98 -0.21 11.93 3.04
CA CYS A 98 -0.57 12.02 4.44
C CYS A 98 0.45 11.27 5.28
N SER A 99 0.66 11.71 6.51
CA SER A 99 1.54 11.02 7.45
C SER A 99 0.99 11.11 8.87
N LEU A 100 1.35 10.13 9.70
CA LEU A 100 1.00 10.13 11.11
C LEU A 100 2.13 10.78 11.90
N GLN A 101 1.76 11.67 12.81
CA GLN A 101 2.71 12.39 13.65
C GLN A 101 2.26 12.27 15.11
N SER A 102 3.21 12.16 16.03
CA SER A 102 2.93 12.11 17.48
C SER A 102 3.08 13.47 18.15
N GLU A 103 3.81 14.40 17.53
CA GLU A 103 4.08 15.73 18.06
C GLU A 103 3.81 16.78 16.98
N ARG A 104 3.51 18.00 17.44
CA ARG A 104 3.29 19.15 16.58
C ARG A 104 4.60 19.85 16.24
#